data_8101fefdf1a67212358b6992053e122e
#
_entry.id   8101fefdf1a67212358b6992053e122e
#
_cell.length_a   1.000
_cell.length_b   1.000
_cell.length_c   1.000
_cell.angle_alpha   90.00
_cell.angle_beta   90.00
_cell.angle_gamma   90.00
#
_symmetry.space_group_name_H-M   'P 1'
#
loop_
_entity.id
_entity.type
_entity.pdbx_description
1 polymer ?
#
loop_
_entity_poly.entity_id
_entity_poly.type
_entity_poly.pdbx_seq_one_letter_code
_entity_poly.pdbx_strand_id
1 'polypeptide(L)'
;MRPDRVRLFVRASFVGVACVLLATTVPSSAMTWQEQFSSPLAEACGDGAEDAAPQAPSSPQTPQTSSSTLKPMKTDCPQPADPCRRRTPCHNEDFGWDETLSGDWAGLRSKLRKLGIAPSFSYNGALQTNVSGKTHQIWGYAGQFVAALNVDLDKLLKIPGMSFYVAGSWGTGGNLSGSLHNLFPVNSLYAPSYYLGEMYLQQTLLKKNLTLIGGRISAANTFATLPIFSNYVNYGLNPNPYALGGNDLTFFGPPSGTEWGAQASYNVTPTVQVAAGMFNTNPNSANGLNHGTDWTLQEGNKGALVSAQISYYPHGIVSDEGKQGLYTVGLITNNNSFPTLPNGEMQSGGYVGAFILGQETIFQPDGPNTSRGLTVWGSWAYNARPLISPIPLFWAAGASYQGPFKSRPNDAASIGWIYGHVSSYIPHAGAEQVLEVNYRWMYRKFVSVTPDFQYIWSRDGHNAPGIAVVGVQGAVTF
;
A
#
# COMPACT_ATOMS: atom_id res chain seq x y z
N MET A 1 -25.81 37.44 -24.22
CA MET A 1 -24.66 36.78 -23.54
C MET A 1 -23.86 36.11 -24.62
N ARG A 2 -22.55 36.38 -24.71
CA ARG A 2 -21.71 35.82 -25.79
C ARG A 2 -21.32 34.36 -25.45
N PRO A 3 -21.37 33.43 -26.40
CA PRO A 3 -21.13 32.01 -26.16
C PRO A 3 -19.70 31.69 -25.64
N ASP A 4 -18.75 32.58 -25.79
CA ASP A 4 -17.35 32.41 -25.39
C ASP A 4 -17.13 32.41 -23.84
N ARG A 5 -18.02 33.04 -23.08
CA ARG A 5 -17.92 33.05 -21.60
C ARG A 5 -18.37 31.75 -20.97
N VAL A 6 -19.29 31.02 -21.60
CA VAL A 6 -19.75 29.70 -21.10
C VAL A 6 -18.67 28.63 -21.31
N ARG A 7 -17.94 28.70 -22.45
CA ARG A 7 -16.83 27.76 -22.72
C ARG A 7 -15.64 27.95 -21.76
N LEU A 8 -15.39 29.19 -21.33
CA LEU A 8 -14.29 29.46 -20.39
C LEU A 8 -14.64 28.97 -18.97
N PHE A 9 -15.91 29.06 -18.55
CA PHE A 9 -16.33 28.59 -17.23
C PHE A 9 -16.35 27.05 -17.12
N VAL A 10 -16.80 26.38 -18.18
CA VAL A 10 -16.77 24.90 -18.24
C VAL A 10 -15.33 24.38 -18.27
N ARG A 11 -14.41 25.06 -18.99
CA ARG A 11 -12.98 24.68 -18.97
C ARG A 11 -12.32 24.94 -17.61
N ALA A 12 -12.65 26.03 -16.94
CA ALA A 12 -12.10 26.33 -15.62
C ALA A 12 -12.59 25.35 -14.55
N SER A 13 -13.86 24.92 -14.59
CA SER A 13 -14.41 23.92 -13.68
C SER A 13 -13.84 22.52 -13.93
N PHE A 14 -13.59 22.16 -15.20
CA PHE A 14 -13.00 20.87 -15.55
C PHE A 14 -11.50 20.79 -15.16
N VAL A 15 -10.76 21.86 -15.39
CA VAL A 15 -9.39 22.00 -14.93
C VAL A 15 -9.32 22.01 -13.40
N GLY A 16 -10.31 22.63 -12.73
CA GLY A 16 -10.40 22.64 -11.27
C GLY A 16 -10.62 21.23 -10.69
N VAL A 17 -11.50 20.42 -11.28
CA VAL A 17 -11.73 19.02 -10.83
C VAL A 17 -10.54 18.14 -11.17
N ALA A 18 -9.96 18.25 -12.36
CA ALA A 18 -8.75 17.52 -12.73
C ALA A 18 -7.54 17.96 -11.89
N CYS A 19 -7.37 19.27 -11.62
CA CYS A 19 -6.31 19.76 -10.74
C CYS A 19 -6.50 19.34 -9.28
N VAL A 20 -7.74 19.28 -8.77
CA VAL A 20 -8.01 18.77 -7.42
C VAL A 20 -7.73 17.26 -7.35
N LEU A 21 -8.12 16.49 -8.37
CA LEU A 21 -7.78 15.05 -8.46
C LEU A 21 -6.28 14.82 -8.62
N LEU A 22 -5.56 15.67 -9.34
CA LEU A 22 -4.12 15.59 -9.55
C LEU A 22 -3.31 16.13 -8.35
N ALA A 23 -3.86 17.07 -7.59
CA ALA A 23 -3.21 17.62 -6.41
C ALA A 23 -3.23 16.68 -5.19
N THR A 24 -3.93 15.55 -5.27
CA THR A 24 -4.17 14.66 -4.13
C THR A 24 -3.56 13.27 -4.30
N THR A 25 -2.71 13.05 -5.31
CA THR A 25 -2.01 11.77 -5.49
C THR A 25 -0.94 11.57 -4.43
N VAL A 26 -1.02 10.51 -3.68
CA VAL A 26 -0.17 10.18 -2.54
C VAL A 26 0.55 8.86 -2.77
N PRO A 27 1.80 8.73 -2.34
CA PRO A 27 2.59 7.54 -2.59
C PRO A 27 2.18 6.35 -1.72
N SER A 28 2.20 5.21 -2.35
CA SER A 28 2.01 3.88 -1.78
C SER A 28 3.19 3.37 -0.94
N SER A 29 4.29 4.14 -0.90
CA SER A 29 5.49 3.71 -0.18
C SER A 29 5.29 3.53 1.33
N ALA A 30 4.24 4.11 1.92
CA ALA A 30 3.91 3.91 3.32
C ALA A 30 3.43 2.49 3.65
N MET A 31 2.78 1.80 2.69
CA MET A 31 2.27 0.45 2.92
C MET A 31 3.34 -0.63 2.98
N THR A 32 4.37 -0.54 2.14
CA THR A 32 5.51 -1.47 2.20
C THR A 32 6.26 -1.40 3.52
N TRP A 33 6.18 -0.27 4.21
CA TRP A 33 6.82 -0.05 5.50
C TRP A 33 6.03 -0.64 6.66
N GLN A 34 4.72 -0.59 6.59
CA GLN A 34 3.86 -1.17 7.62
C GLN A 34 3.95 -2.70 7.62
N GLU A 35 4.08 -3.34 6.45
CA GLU A 35 4.34 -4.77 6.33
C GLU A 35 5.70 -5.19 6.92
N GLN A 36 6.72 -4.35 6.81
CA GLN A 36 8.04 -4.64 7.37
C GLN A 36 8.09 -4.58 8.90
N PHE A 37 7.18 -3.81 9.54
CA PHE A 37 7.17 -3.61 10.99
C PHE A 37 5.89 -4.10 11.69
N SER A 38 4.82 -4.40 10.96
CA SER A 38 3.53 -4.84 11.49
C SER A 38 3.14 -6.26 11.14
N SER A 39 4.09 -7.13 10.76
CA SER A 39 3.80 -8.57 10.75
C SER A 39 3.34 -8.97 12.16
N PRO A 40 2.08 -9.31 12.37
CA PRO A 40 1.67 -9.89 13.63
C PRO A 40 2.38 -11.22 13.75
N LEU A 41 3.34 -11.32 14.66
CA LEU A 41 3.85 -12.59 15.13
C LEU A 41 2.69 -13.30 15.85
N ALA A 42 1.94 -14.09 15.10
CA ALA A 42 0.92 -14.95 15.67
C ALA A 42 1.60 -16.14 16.33
N GLU A 43 1.85 -16.05 17.62
CA GLU A 43 1.98 -17.23 18.47
C GLU A 43 0.58 -17.76 18.78
N ALA A 44 0.12 -18.73 18.01
CA ALA A 44 -0.98 -19.59 18.41
C ALA A 44 -0.40 -20.91 18.93
N CYS A 45 0.10 -20.93 20.16
CA CYS A 45 0.26 -22.16 20.92
C CYS A 45 -0.94 -22.29 21.85
N GLY A 46 -1.91 -23.13 21.49
CA GLY A 46 -2.97 -23.57 22.38
C GLY A 46 -2.41 -24.64 23.31
N ASP A 47 -2.62 -24.47 24.62
CA ASP A 47 -2.45 -25.50 25.63
C ASP A 47 -3.42 -26.65 25.37
N GLY A 48 -2.90 -27.86 25.13
CA GLY A 48 -3.72 -29.06 24.93
C GLY A 48 -2.95 -30.35 25.17
N ALA A 49 -3.10 -30.88 26.37
CA ALA A 49 -3.08 -32.28 26.82
C ALA A 49 -1.93 -33.22 26.36
N GLU A 50 -1.27 -33.71 27.37
CA GLU A 50 -0.45 -34.93 27.38
C GLU A 50 -1.19 -36.13 26.82
N ASP A 51 -0.53 -36.90 25.94
CA ASP A 51 -0.63 -38.37 25.97
C ASP A 51 0.63 -39.04 25.40
N ALA A 52 0.89 -40.24 25.97
CA ALA A 52 2.11 -40.99 26.10
C ALA A 52 2.75 -41.54 24.82
N ALA A 53 4.07 -41.68 24.90
CA ALA A 53 4.95 -42.40 23.97
C ALA A 53 4.75 -43.91 23.92
N PRO A 54 5.33 -44.59 22.92
CA PRO A 54 6.33 -45.63 23.24
C PRO A 54 7.62 -45.60 22.43
N GLN A 55 8.62 -46.23 23.04
CA GLN A 55 10.06 -46.28 22.81
C GLN A 55 10.53 -47.10 21.59
N ALA A 56 11.72 -46.75 21.21
CA ALA A 56 12.78 -47.16 20.31
C ALA A 56 13.01 -48.64 19.94
N PRO A 57 13.99 -48.95 19.04
CA PRO A 57 15.36 -49.28 19.48
C PRO A 57 16.52 -48.83 18.57
N SER A 58 17.70 -49.00 19.17
CA SER A 58 19.08 -48.62 18.97
C SER A 58 19.88 -49.18 17.76
N SER A 59 20.77 -48.30 17.21
CA SER A 59 22.22 -48.46 16.84
C SER A 59 22.68 -49.43 15.73
N PRO A 60 23.84 -49.26 15.03
CA PRO A 60 25.18 -49.03 15.56
C PRO A 60 26.16 -48.11 14.80
N GLN A 61 27.36 -47.95 15.40
CA GLN A 61 28.44 -47.02 15.13
C GLN A 61 29.44 -47.40 14.01
N THR A 62 30.16 -46.34 13.50
CA THR A 62 31.60 -46.13 13.22
C THR A 62 32.14 -46.43 11.80
N PRO A 63 33.26 -45.85 11.31
CA PRO A 63 34.29 -45.01 11.95
C PRO A 63 34.75 -43.75 11.21
N GLN A 64 35.60 -42.98 11.89
CA GLN A 64 36.29 -41.74 11.53
C GLN A 64 37.30 -41.85 10.38
N THR A 65 37.45 -40.76 9.62
CA THR A 65 38.78 -40.34 9.10
C THR A 65 38.89 -38.81 9.08
N SER A 66 40.03 -38.35 9.55
CA SER A 66 40.48 -36.99 9.78
C SER A 66 40.91 -36.25 8.51
N SER A 67 40.62 -34.95 8.34
CA SER A 67 41.61 -33.96 7.89
C SER A 67 41.12 -32.51 8.03
N SER A 68 41.89 -31.78 8.79
CA SER A 68 42.29 -30.34 8.77
C SER A 68 41.34 -29.25 8.36
N THR A 69 40.92 -28.47 9.37
CA THR A 69 41.05 -26.99 9.58
C THR A 69 40.68 -26.04 8.47
N LEU A 70 39.48 -25.53 8.60
CA LEU A 70 39.15 -24.09 8.49
C LEU A 70 37.95 -23.84 9.42
N LYS A 71 38.13 -22.99 10.44
CA LYS A 71 37.09 -22.65 11.41
C LYS A 71 35.98 -21.89 10.71
N PRO A 72 34.73 -22.39 10.69
CA PRO A 72 33.59 -21.55 10.42
C PRO A 72 33.30 -20.68 11.64
N MET A 73 33.10 -19.42 11.40
CA MET A 73 32.56 -18.48 12.37
C MET A 73 31.23 -19.04 12.87
N LYS A 74 31.14 -19.35 14.16
CA LYS A 74 29.94 -19.85 14.81
C LYS A 74 28.86 -18.77 14.76
N THR A 75 27.85 -19.00 13.97
CA THR A 75 26.52 -18.42 14.19
C THR A 75 25.86 -19.27 15.26
N ASP A 76 25.95 -18.84 16.50
CA ASP A 76 25.27 -19.46 17.63
C ASP A 76 23.76 -19.13 17.59
N CYS A 77 23.03 -19.77 16.67
CA CYS A 77 21.61 -20.01 16.86
C CYS A 77 21.47 -21.38 17.49
N PRO A 78 21.00 -21.53 18.73
CA PRO A 78 20.72 -22.82 19.31
C PRO A 78 19.69 -23.54 18.45
N GLN A 79 19.95 -24.77 18.05
CA GLN A 79 18.95 -25.60 17.37
C GLN A 79 17.80 -25.87 18.35
N PRO A 80 16.58 -25.50 18.02
CA PRO A 80 15.44 -25.69 18.90
C PRO A 80 14.99 -27.15 18.88
N ALA A 81 14.88 -27.75 20.07
CA ALA A 81 14.27 -29.06 20.29
C ALA A 81 12.73 -29.03 20.24
N ASP A 82 12.10 -27.87 19.93
CA ASP A 82 10.68 -27.65 19.98
C ASP A 82 10.15 -27.29 18.58
N PRO A 83 9.17 -28.04 18.02
CA PRO A 83 8.57 -27.74 16.73
C PRO A 83 7.96 -26.34 16.63
N CYS A 84 7.49 -25.76 17.73
CA CYS A 84 6.96 -24.39 17.77
C CYS A 84 8.06 -23.32 17.63
N ARG A 85 9.31 -23.62 17.94
CA ARG A 85 10.44 -22.68 17.79
C ARG A 85 10.99 -22.59 16.37
N ARG A 86 10.65 -23.50 15.46
CA ARG A 86 11.11 -23.45 14.07
C ARG A 86 10.52 -22.33 13.25
N ARG A 87 9.50 -21.62 13.76
CA ARG A 87 8.73 -20.63 13.02
C ARG A 87 9.01 -19.17 13.39
N THR A 88 9.79 -18.93 14.42
CA THR A 88 10.34 -17.60 14.64
C THR A 88 11.61 -17.48 13.80
N PRO A 89 11.67 -16.55 12.83
CA PRO A 89 12.96 -16.10 12.33
C PRO A 89 13.76 -15.71 13.58
N CYS A 90 15.02 -16.17 13.69
CA CYS A 90 15.91 -15.65 14.71
C CYS A 90 15.83 -14.12 14.57
N HIS A 91 15.07 -13.45 15.43
CA HIS A 91 15.08 -12.02 15.53
C HIS A 91 16.47 -11.67 16.03
N ASN A 92 17.37 -11.52 15.06
CA ASN A 92 18.63 -10.88 15.33
C ASN A 92 18.23 -9.45 15.74
N GLU A 93 18.28 -9.14 17.03
CA GLU A 93 17.98 -7.78 17.51
C GLU A 93 19.01 -6.78 16.96
N ASP A 94 20.11 -7.30 16.40
CA ASP A 94 21.12 -6.51 15.73
C ASP A 94 20.67 -6.22 14.29
N PHE A 95 20.82 -4.97 13.88
CA PHE A 95 20.49 -4.49 12.56
C PHE A 95 21.48 -5.04 11.52
N GLY A 96 20.98 -5.73 10.50
CA GLY A 96 21.84 -6.28 9.43
C GLY A 96 22.44 -5.14 8.59
N TRP A 97 23.74 -5.19 8.32
CA TRP A 97 24.43 -4.21 7.48
C TRP A 97 23.87 -4.13 6.05
N ASP A 98 23.14 -5.16 5.61
CA ASP A 98 22.52 -5.30 4.29
C ASP A 98 21.01 -4.93 4.26
N GLU A 99 20.45 -4.46 5.37
CA GLU A 99 19.04 -4.07 5.45
C GLU A 99 18.77 -2.68 4.83
N THR A 100 19.72 -1.76 4.94
CA THR A 100 19.60 -0.40 4.43
C THR A 100 20.91 0.11 3.84
N LEU A 101 20.83 1.15 3.00
CA LEU A 101 21.99 1.77 2.36
C LEU A 101 22.96 2.36 3.39
N SER A 102 22.46 2.96 4.44
CA SER A 102 23.27 3.64 5.48
C SER A 102 23.73 2.69 6.60
N GLY A 103 23.34 1.40 6.55
CA GLY A 103 23.76 0.38 7.52
C GLY A 103 23.31 0.68 8.95
N ASP A 104 24.06 0.18 9.93
CA ASP A 104 23.73 0.21 11.37
C ASP A 104 24.18 1.46 12.11
N TRP A 105 24.73 2.50 11.42
CA TRP A 105 25.22 3.74 12.04
C TRP A 105 26.18 3.50 13.22
N ALA A 106 27.17 2.68 13.00
CA ALA A 106 28.13 2.26 14.04
C ALA A 106 27.46 1.62 15.29
N GLY A 107 26.39 0.86 15.08
CA GLY A 107 25.67 0.17 16.15
C GLY A 107 24.54 1.00 16.80
N LEU A 108 24.31 2.22 16.33
CA LEU A 108 23.24 3.07 16.90
C LEU A 108 21.85 2.52 16.60
N ARG A 109 21.60 2.05 15.35
CA ARG A 109 20.30 1.45 14.99
C ARG A 109 20.01 0.21 15.81
N SER A 110 20.98 -0.67 15.96
CA SER A 110 20.86 -1.86 16.83
C SER A 110 20.50 -1.48 18.26
N LYS A 111 21.15 -0.45 18.82
CA LYS A 111 20.84 0.05 20.17
C LYS A 111 19.43 0.62 20.26
N LEU A 112 19.01 1.43 19.29
CA LEU A 112 17.67 2.00 19.24
C LEU A 112 16.61 0.91 19.10
N ARG A 113 16.81 -0.08 18.24
CA ARG A 113 15.91 -1.24 18.04
C ARG A 113 15.72 -2.03 19.35
N LYS A 114 16.81 -2.26 20.11
CA LYS A 114 16.73 -2.90 21.44
C LYS A 114 15.91 -2.09 22.44
N LEU A 115 15.89 -0.77 22.33
CA LEU A 115 15.05 0.12 23.13
C LEU A 115 13.60 0.23 22.60
N GLY A 116 13.28 -0.39 21.47
CA GLY A 116 11.97 -0.28 20.84
C GLY A 116 11.81 0.93 19.92
N ILE A 117 12.89 1.60 19.51
CA ILE A 117 12.87 2.78 18.65
C ILE A 117 13.41 2.40 17.27
N ALA A 118 12.57 2.51 16.23
CA ALA A 118 12.91 2.12 14.87
C ALA A 118 12.70 3.29 13.88
N PRO A 119 13.72 4.13 13.64
CA PRO A 119 13.67 5.14 12.58
C PRO A 119 13.87 4.48 11.22
N SER A 120 13.13 4.95 10.22
CA SER A 120 13.25 4.51 8.83
C SER A 120 13.23 5.70 7.87
N PHE A 121 14.03 5.59 6.80
CA PHE A 121 14.13 6.62 5.78
C PHE A 121 14.12 5.95 4.42
N SER A 122 13.36 6.49 3.48
CA SER A 122 13.33 5.99 2.11
C SER A 122 13.22 7.12 1.10
N TYR A 123 13.67 6.83 -0.11
CA TYR A 123 13.47 7.68 -1.26
C TYR A 123 12.96 6.84 -2.43
N ASN A 124 11.90 7.32 -3.07
CA ASN A 124 11.37 6.78 -4.31
C ASN A 124 11.38 7.89 -5.36
N GLY A 125 11.81 7.57 -6.57
CA GLY A 125 11.82 8.51 -7.68
C GLY A 125 11.42 7.82 -8.98
N ALA A 126 10.57 8.46 -9.79
CA ALA A 126 10.13 7.99 -11.09
C ALA A 126 10.45 9.03 -12.17
N LEU A 127 11.11 8.58 -13.24
CA LEU A 127 11.33 9.35 -14.45
C LEU A 127 10.54 8.67 -15.58
N GLN A 128 9.60 9.38 -16.18
CA GLN A 128 8.68 8.84 -17.18
C GLN A 128 8.52 9.80 -18.36
N THR A 129 8.20 9.27 -19.55
CA THR A 129 7.90 10.05 -20.74
C THR A 129 6.85 9.37 -21.60
N ASN A 130 6.04 10.15 -22.31
CA ASN A 130 5.19 9.61 -23.37
C ASN A 130 6.00 9.41 -24.67
N VAL A 131 5.81 8.26 -25.29
CA VAL A 131 6.49 7.91 -26.56
C VAL A 131 5.53 7.82 -27.74
N SER A 132 4.22 8.03 -27.51
CA SER A 132 3.20 8.09 -28.56
C SER A 132 2.06 9.04 -28.14
N GLY A 133 1.03 9.19 -29.00
CA GLY A 133 -0.25 9.81 -28.62
C GLY A 133 -0.51 11.19 -29.20
N LYS A 134 0.10 11.57 -30.30
CA LYS A 134 -0.09 12.87 -31.00
C LYS A 134 0.14 14.12 -30.11
N THR A 135 0.82 13.94 -29.00
CA THR A 135 1.30 15.01 -28.13
C THR A 135 2.81 15.12 -28.24
N HIS A 136 3.35 16.30 -27.94
CA HIS A 136 4.81 16.44 -27.82
C HIS A 136 5.33 15.46 -26.77
N GLN A 137 6.54 14.95 -26.97
CA GLN A 137 7.20 14.15 -25.94
C GLN A 137 7.48 15.03 -24.71
N ILE A 138 6.98 14.60 -23.58
CA ILE A 138 7.09 15.31 -22.30
C ILE A 138 7.81 14.39 -21.33
N TRP A 139 8.78 14.90 -20.60
CA TRP A 139 9.43 14.19 -19.50
C TRP A 139 8.85 14.66 -18.17
N GLY A 140 8.49 13.72 -17.33
CA GLY A 140 8.07 13.96 -15.95
C GLY A 140 9.01 13.28 -14.99
N TYR A 141 9.39 13.98 -13.93
CA TYR A 141 10.11 13.41 -12.81
C TYR A 141 9.34 13.71 -11.53
N ALA A 142 9.06 12.68 -10.77
CA ALA A 142 8.51 12.79 -9.42
C ALA A 142 9.40 12.04 -8.45
N GLY A 143 9.71 12.66 -7.30
CA GLY A 143 10.52 12.05 -6.26
C GLY A 143 9.90 12.31 -4.90
N GLN A 144 10.06 11.35 -3.99
CA GLN A 144 9.58 11.48 -2.62
C GLN A 144 10.54 10.84 -1.63
N PHE A 145 10.92 11.62 -0.65
CA PHE A 145 11.60 11.18 0.55
C PHE A 145 10.56 10.98 1.66
N VAL A 146 10.65 9.88 2.38
CA VAL A 146 9.81 9.58 3.55
C VAL A 146 10.71 9.33 4.75
N ALA A 147 10.39 9.98 5.88
CA ALA A 147 10.97 9.71 7.17
C ALA A 147 9.88 9.22 8.12
N ALA A 148 10.11 8.09 8.77
CA ALA A 148 9.17 7.54 9.74
C ALA A 148 9.88 7.08 11.00
N LEU A 149 9.13 7.07 12.10
CA LEU A 149 9.57 6.57 13.39
C LEU A 149 8.49 5.66 13.96
N ASN A 150 8.86 4.43 14.23
CA ASN A 150 8.05 3.48 14.99
C ASN A 150 8.66 3.34 16.40
N VAL A 151 7.82 3.45 17.43
CA VAL A 151 8.22 3.30 18.84
C VAL A 151 7.39 2.20 19.48
N ASP A 152 8.04 1.11 19.83
CA ASP A 152 7.46 0.01 20.62
C ASP A 152 7.40 0.45 22.10
N LEU A 153 6.22 0.86 22.52
CA LEU A 153 5.98 1.35 23.90
C LEU A 153 5.95 0.20 24.92
N ASP A 154 5.79 -1.05 24.46
CA ASP A 154 5.95 -2.21 25.34
C ASP A 154 7.41 -2.36 25.76
N LYS A 155 8.36 -2.27 24.81
CA LYS A 155 9.79 -2.28 25.12
C LYS A 155 10.23 -1.05 25.91
N LEU A 156 9.82 0.15 25.47
CA LEU A 156 10.30 1.43 26.00
C LEU A 156 9.70 1.79 27.35
N LEU A 157 8.37 1.66 27.49
CA LEU A 157 7.59 2.12 28.66
C LEU A 157 6.89 0.99 29.41
N LYS A 158 7.03 -0.26 28.97
CA LYS A 158 6.35 -1.44 29.53
C LYS A 158 4.82 -1.35 29.46
N ILE A 159 4.30 -0.78 28.37
CA ILE A 159 2.86 -0.73 28.08
C ILE A 159 2.55 -1.87 27.08
N PRO A 160 2.02 -3.02 27.54
CA PRO A 160 1.94 -4.23 26.72
C PRO A 160 1.15 -4.02 25.43
N GLY A 161 1.75 -4.40 24.30
CA GLY A 161 1.13 -4.39 22.99
C GLY A 161 0.86 -3.00 22.41
N MET A 162 1.42 -1.93 22.99
CA MET A 162 1.25 -0.56 22.50
C MET A 162 2.44 -0.10 21.67
N SER A 163 2.17 0.59 20.57
CA SER A 163 3.17 1.26 19.74
C SER A 163 2.70 2.65 19.31
N PHE A 164 3.66 3.50 19.01
CA PHE A 164 3.44 4.82 18.41
C PHE A 164 4.13 4.89 17.06
N TYR A 165 3.47 5.48 16.08
CA TYR A 165 3.99 5.69 14.74
C TYR A 165 3.82 7.13 14.31
N VAL A 166 4.85 7.67 13.65
CA VAL A 166 4.78 8.97 12.98
C VAL A 166 5.57 8.93 11.68
N ALA A 167 5.02 9.51 10.61
CA ALA A 167 5.69 9.61 9.32
C ALA A 167 5.43 10.96 8.66
N GLY A 168 6.47 11.46 8.02
CA GLY A 168 6.41 12.65 7.17
C GLY A 168 7.07 12.39 5.82
N SER A 169 6.70 13.17 4.82
CA SER A 169 7.22 13.07 3.48
C SER A 169 7.66 14.41 2.92
N TRP A 170 8.60 14.35 1.97
CA TRP A 170 9.07 15.48 1.19
C TRP A 170 9.09 15.10 -0.28
N GLY A 171 8.27 15.76 -1.08
CA GLY A 171 8.16 15.53 -2.52
C GLY A 171 8.92 16.53 -3.35
N THR A 172 9.32 16.13 -4.56
CA THR A 172 10.00 16.94 -5.56
C THR A 172 9.50 16.61 -6.96
N GLY A 173 9.54 17.59 -7.86
CA GLY A 173 9.12 17.41 -9.24
C GLY A 173 7.60 17.39 -9.45
N GLY A 174 7.13 16.66 -10.45
CA GLY A 174 5.70 16.56 -10.77
C GLY A 174 5.38 15.28 -11.53
N ASN A 175 4.17 14.76 -11.28
CA ASN A 175 3.66 13.59 -11.99
C ASN A 175 3.36 13.96 -13.46
N LEU A 176 3.83 13.12 -14.40
CA LEU A 176 3.62 13.30 -15.83
C LEU A 176 2.13 13.37 -16.21
N SER A 177 1.24 12.74 -15.45
CA SER A 177 -0.20 12.70 -15.69
C SER A 177 -0.86 14.07 -15.75
N GLY A 178 -0.33 15.05 -15.02
CA GLY A 178 -0.81 16.43 -15.10
C GLY A 178 -0.70 17.03 -16.50
N SER A 179 0.33 16.64 -17.26
CA SER A 179 0.52 17.07 -18.66
C SER A 179 -0.16 16.16 -19.67
N LEU A 180 -0.41 14.90 -19.33
CA LEU A 180 -1.09 13.94 -20.18
C LEU A 180 -2.61 14.03 -20.13
N HIS A 181 -3.15 14.62 -19.05
CA HIS A 181 -4.60 14.67 -18.79
C HIS A 181 -5.24 13.28 -18.81
N ASN A 182 -4.65 12.33 -18.10
CA ASN A 182 -5.21 11.00 -17.91
C ASN A 182 -5.74 10.83 -16.48
N LEU A 183 -6.75 9.95 -16.34
CA LEU A 183 -7.48 9.74 -15.10
C LEU A 183 -6.65 8.99 -14.06
N PHE A 184 -5.96 7.91 -14.47
CA PHE A 184 -5.14 7.08 -13.59
C PHE A 184 -3.68 7.52 -13.64
N PRO A 185 -3.17 8.22 -12.60
CA PRO A 185 -1.81 8.74 -12.63
C PRO A 185 -0.75 7.67 -12.89
N VAL A 186 0.21 7.98 -13.78
CA VAL A 186 1.23 7.04 -14.26
C VAL A 186 2.23 6.60 -13.21
N ASN A 187 2.27 7.27 -12.06
CA ASN A 187 2.97 6.80 -10.86
C ASN A 187 2.26 7.30 -9.61
N SER A 188 2.54 6.66 -8.47
CA SER A 188 1.96 6.98 -7.18
C SER A 188 2.76 8.01 -6.37
N LEU A 189 3.78 8.63 -6.95
CA LEU A 189 4.60 9.61 -6.26
C LEU A 189 3.97 10.98 -6.31
N TYR A 190 3.85 11.59 -5.15
CA TYR A 190 3.28 12.91 -4.98
C TYR A 190 4.35 13.92 -4.56
N ALA A 191 4.36 15.04 -5.23
CA ALA A 191 5.43 16.02 -5.17
C ALA A 191 5.08 17.39 -4.60
N PRO A 192 4.26 17.56 -3.56
CA PRO A 192 4.27 18.82 -2.83
C PRO A 192 5.45 18.81 -1.86
N SER A 193 5.78 19.98 -1.35
CA SER A 193 6.77 20.21 -0.32
C SER A 193 6.75 19.18 0.84
N TYR A 194 7.24 19.51 2.00
CA TYR A 194 7.15 18.64 3.18
C TYR A 194 5.70 18.51 3.69
N TYR A 195 5.38 17.35 4.27
CA TYR A 195 4.06 17.03 4.76
C TYR A 195 4.12 16.03 5.93
N LEU A 196 3.43 16.33 7.05
CA LEU A 196 3.19 15.35 8.10
C LEU A 196 2.08 14.40 7.65
N GLY A 197 2.44 13.17 7.32
CA GLY A 197 1.50 12.18 6.80
C GLY A 197 0.67 11.56 7.91
N GLU A 198 1.26 10.72 8.72
CA GLU A 198 0.57 9.94 9.74
C GLU A 198 1.15 10.17 11.13
N MET A 199 0.28 10.07 12.14
CA MET A 199 0.67 10.06 13.55
C MET A 199 -0.40 9.35 14.38
N TYR A 200 -0.10 8.16 14.88
CA TYR A 200 -1.10 7.38 15.60
C TYR A 200 -0.52 6.51 16.72
N LEU A 201 -1.40 6.08 17.61
CA LEU A 201 -1.17 5.01 18.55
C LEU A 201 -1.85 3.74 18.05
N GLN A 202 -1.15 2.62 18.18
CA GLN A 202 -1.68 1.29 17.93
C GLN A 202 -1.65 0.48 19.23
N GLN A 203 -2.75 -0.19 19.55
CA GLN A 203 -2.86 -1.09 20.68
C GLN A 203 -3.28 -2.48 20.21
N THR A 204 -2.49 -3.47 20.52
CA THR A 204 -2.78 -4.88 20.25
C THR A 204 -3.24 -5.57 21.52
N LEU A 205 -4.39 -6.24 21.47
CA LEU A 205 -5.10 -6.86 22.59
C LEU A 205 -5.49 -8.30 22.26
N LEU A 206 -6.11 -9.00 23.23
CA LEU A 206 -6.70 -10.33 23.08
C LEU A 206 -5.73 -11.35 22.44
N LYS A 207 -4.52 -11.48 23.01
CA LYS A 207 -3.45 -12.35 22.45
C LYS A 207 -3.14 -12.03 20.99
N LYS A 208 -3.14 -10.73 20.64
CA LYS A 208 -2.88 -10.20 19.30
C LYS A 208 -4.01 -10.40 18.26
N ASN A 209 -5.19 -10.83 18.69
CA ASN A 209 -6.32 -10.96 17.77
C ASN A 209 -7.05 -9.64 17.51
N LEU A 210 -6.95 -8.65 18.41
CA LEU A 210 -7.56 -7.33 18.24
C LEU A 210 -6.50 -6.26 18.13
N THR A 211 -6.50 -5.51 17.04
CA THR A 211 -5.68 -4.32 16.84
C THR A 211 -6.58 -3.09 16.77
N LEU A 212 -6.28 -2.11 17.60
CA LEU A 212 -6.92 -0.79 17.61
C LEU A 212 -5.90 0.24 17.17
N ILE A 213 -6.28 1.13 16.29
CA ILE A 213 -5.44 2.25 15.84
C ILE A 213 -6.25 3.53 15.98
N GLY A 214 -5.65 4.57 16.55
CA GLY A 214 -6.29 5.87 16.71
C GLY A 214 -5.28 7.01 16.57
N GLY A 215 -5.67 8.05 15.83
CA GLY A 215 -4.82 9.19 15.55
C GLY A 215 -5.08 9.78 14.17
N ARG A 216 -4.05 10.38 13.58
CA ARG A 216 -4.06 10.82 12.19
C ARG A 216 -3.61 9.65 11.31
N ILE A 217 -4.54 9.06 10.58
CA ILE A 217 -4.36 7.81 9.83
C ILE A 217 -5.04 7.88 8.46
N SER A 218 -4.58 7.04 7.53
CA SER A 218 -5.25 6.84 6.25
C SER A 218 -6.17 5.62 6.29
N ALA A 219 -7.40 5.77 5.86
CA ALA A 219 -8.31 4.64 5.66
C ALA A 219 -7.75 3.62 4.66
N ALA A 220 -7.05 4.10 3.63
CA ALA A 220 -6.45 3.29 2.57
C ALA A 220 -5.37 2.30 3.03
N ASN A 221 -4.78 2.52 4.21
CA ASN A 221 -3.77 1.60 4.74
C ASN A 221 -4.36 0.27 5.24
N THR A 222 -5.64 0.26 5.58
CA THR A 222 -6.31 -0.93 6.13
C THR A 222 -7.39 -1.46 5.20
N PHE A 223 -8.14 -0.55 4.55
CA PHE A 223 -9.31 -0.89 3.76
C PHE A 223 -8.99 -0.95 2.27
N ALA A 224 -9.62 -1.91 1.57
CA ALA A 224 -9.55 -2.05 0.12
C ALA A 224 -8.12 -2.17 -0.43
N THR A 225 -7.25 -2.93 0.23
CA THR A 225 -5.85 -3.09 -0.19
C THR A 225 -5.47 -4.56 -0.38
N LEU A 226 -4.53 -4.81 -1.29
CA LEU A 226 -3.87 -6.10 -1.50
C LEU A 226 -2.35 -5.92 -1.47
N PRO A 227 -1.59 -6.80 -0.82
CA PRO A 227 -0.12 -6.75 -0.80
C PRO A 227 0.52 -6.66 -2.19
N ILE A 228 -0.08 -7.33 -3.19
CA ILE A 228 0.43 -7.38 -4.56
C ILE A 228 0.40 -6.02 -5.27
N PHE A 229 -0.42 -5.08 -4.85
CA PHE A 229 -0.53 -3.76 -5.45
C PHE A 229 0.79 -2.98 -5.39
N SER A 230 1.62 -3.21 -4.38
CA SER A 230 2.96 -2.62 -4.26
C SER A 230 3.93 -2.97 -5.40
N ASN A 231 3.61 -3.97 -6.23
CA ASN A 231 4.40 -4.34 -7.39
C ASN A 231 4.17 -3.45 -8.62
N TYR A 232 3.18 -2.55 -8.58
CA TYR A 232 2.81 -1.69 -9.70
C TYR A 232 3.27 -0.25 -9.49
N VAL A 233 3.49 0.45 -10.59
CA VAL A 233 3.92 1.85 -10.61
C VAL A 233 2.71 2.78 -10.78
N ASN A 234 1.73 2.38 -11.63
CA ASN A 234 0.54 3.17 -11.88
C ASN A 234 -0.32 3.31 -10.63
N TYR A 235 -0.74 4.53 -10.31
CA TYR A 235 -1.53 4.82 -9.12
C TYR A 235 -2.96 4.23 -9.18
N GLY A 236 -3.45 3.89 -10.35
CA GLY A 236 -4.73 3.20 -10.49
C GLY A 236 -4.73 1.79 -9.88
N LEU A 237 -3.53 1.18 -9.77
CA LEU A 237 -3.32 -0.14 -9.17
C LEU A 237 -2.74 -0.07 -7.76
N ASN A 238 -1.93 0.93 -7.45
CA ASN A 238 -1.14 1.01 -6.24
C ASN A 238 -1.50 2.28 -5.44
N PRO A 239 -1.95 2.19 -4.17
CA PRO A 239 -2.10 0.99 -3.31
C PRO A 239 -3.52 0.41 -3.25
N ASN A 240 -4.50 1.08 -3.80
CA ASN A 240 -5.92 0.75 -3.69
C ASN A 240 -6.62 0.95 -5.03
N PRO A 241 -7.81 0.39 -5.25
CA PRO A 241 -8.66 0.78 -6.37
C PRO A 241 -8.85 2.29 -6.42
N TYR A 242 -8.29 2.93 -7.45
CA TYR A 242 -8.23 4.40 -7.55
C TYR A 242 -9.59 5.08 -7.42
N ALA A 243 -10.66 4.42 -7.86
CA ALA A 243 -12.01 4.98 -7.78
C ALA A 243 -12.44 5.32 -6.35
N LEU A 244 -11.95 4.61 -5.35
CA LEU A 244 -12.30 4.91 -3.95
C LEU A 244 -11.76 6.28 -3.54
N GLY A 245 -10.48 6.53 -3.78
CA GLY A 245 -9.87 7.83 -3.52
C GLY A 245 -10.25 8.90 -4.55
N GLY A 246 -10.43 8.53 -5.83
CA GLY A 246 -10.86 9.45 -6.88
C GLY A 246 -12.27 9.99 -6.68
N ASN A 247 -13.13 9.23 -5.99
CA ASN A 247 -14.46 9.67 -5.59
C ASN A 247 -14.46 10.38 -4.23
N ASP A 248 -13.48 10.14 -3.38
CA ASP A 248 -13.40 10.70 -2.04
C ASP A 248 -11.94 10.88 -1.59
N LEU A 249 -11.50 12.11 -1.49
CA LEU A 249 -10.15 12.45 -1.11
C LEU A 249 -9.75 11.95 0.29
N THR A 250 -10.72 11.80 1.19
CA THR A 250 -10.50 11.29 2.55
C THR A 250 -10.02 9.83 2.56
N PHE A 251 -10.30 9.07 1.49
CA PHE A 251 -9.88 7.69 1.37
C PHE A 251 -8.44 7.51 0.89
N PHE A 252 -7.79 8.54 0.38
CA PHE A 252 -6.40 8.44 -0.07
C PHE A 252 -5.44 8.16 1.08
N GLY A 253 -4.29 7.59 0.74
CA GLY A 253 -3.17 7.41 1.66
C GLY A 253 -2.38 8.71 1.93
N PRO A 254 -1.37 8.65 2.82
CA PRO A 254 -0.53 9.81 3.12
C PRO A 254 0.21 10.36 1.88
N PRO A 255 0.51 11.67 1.86
CA PRO A 255 0.29 12.63 2.92
C PRO A 255 -1.11 13.25 2.94
N SER A 256 -1.84 13.30 1.84
CA SER A 256 -3.00 14.18 1.71
C SER A 256 -4.33 13.55 2.13
N GLY A 257 -4.42 12.21 2.17
CA GLY A 257 -5.65 11.50 2.54
C GLY A 257 -5.66 11.01 3.99
N THR A 258 -4.85 11.59 4.87
CA THR A 258 -4.83 11.24 6.29
C THR A 258 -5.74 12.14 7.09
N GLU A 259 -6.54 11.51 7.95
CA GLU A 259 -7.52 12.19 8.79
C GLU A 259 -7.45 11.70 10.23
N TRP A 260 -7.99 12.49 11.14
CA TRP A 260 -8.27 12.02 12.49
C TRP A 260 -9.30 10.90 12.43
N GLY A 261 -8.97 9.76 13.00
CA GLY A 261 -9.85 8.60 12.97
C GLY A 261 -9.44 7.53 13.95
N ALA A 262 -10.27 6.52 13.98
CA ALA A 262 -10.01 5.29 14.71
C ALA A 262 -10.48 4.09 13.90
N GLN A 263 -9.74 3.00 14.01
CA GLN A 263 -10.10 1.74 13.37
C GLN A 263 -9.77 0.55 14.27
N ALA A 264 -10.49 -0.53 14.05
CA ALA A 264 -10.30 -1.80 14.72
C ALA A 264 -10.23 -2.93 13.69
N SER A 265 -9.28 -3.85 13.88
CA SER A 265 -9.18 -5.10 13.12
C SER A 265 -9.21 -6.27 14.10
N TYR A 266 -10.07 -7.26 13.85
CA TYR A 266 -10.23 -8.42 14.72
C TYR A 266 -10.12 -9.73 13.93
N ASN A 267 -9.19 -10.58 14.33
CA ASN A 267 -9.03 -11.93 13.79
C ASN A 267 -10.07 -12.84 14.47
N VAL A 268 -11.19 -13.06 13.75
CA VAL A 268 -12.30 -13.91 14.23
C VAL A 268 -11.85 -15.38 14.30
N THR A 269 -11.08 -15.78 13.28
CA THR A 269 -10.43 -17.10 13.18
C THR A 269 -9.02 -16.91 12.60
N PRO A 270 -8.18 -17.94 12.57
CA PRO A 270 -6.89 -17.85 11.87
C PRO A 270 -6.97 -17.52 10.38
N THR A 271 -8.16 -17.62 9.79
CA THR A 271 -8.38 -17.38 8.35
C THR A 271 -9.35 -16.25 8.05
N VAL A 272 -10.01 -15.68 9.06
CA VAL A 272 -11.03 -14.63 8.86
C VAL A 272 -10.73 -13.44 9.76
N GLN A 273 -10.61 -12.27 9.16
CA GLN A 273 -10.48 -10.99 9.84
C GLN A 273 -11.64 -10.07 9.47
N VAL A 274 -12.11 -9.31 10.43
CA VAL A 274 -13.05 -8.20 10.23
C VAL A 274 -12.36 -6.90 10.62
N ALA A 275 -12.62 -5.84 9.86
CA ALA A 275 -12.12 -4.50 10.20
C ALA A 275 -13.22 -3.46 10.00
N ALA A 276 -13.24 -2.45 10.87
CA ALA A 276 -14.10 -1.29 10.74
C ALA A 276 -13.36 -0.04 11.21
N GLY A 277 -13.65 1.11 10.61
CA GLY A 277 -13.04 2.38 10.95
C GLY A 277 -13.94 3.56 10.64
N MET A 278 -13.74 4.64 11.38
CA MET A 278 -14.39 5.92 11.18
C MET A 278 -13.35 7.03 11.17
N PHE A 279 -13.45 7.92 10.19
CA PHE A 279 -12.48 8.96 9.93
C PHE A 279 -13.20 10.30 9.77
N ASN A 280 -12.57 11.35 10.29
CA ASN A 280 -12.97 12.72 9.99
C ASN A 280 -12.85 12.99 8.48
N THR A 281 -13.52 14.00 7.99
CA THR A 281 -13.54 14.33 6.57
C THR A 281 -13.26 15.81 6.35
N ASN A 282 -12.15 16.29 6.93
CA ASN A 282 -11.75 17.69 6.80
C ASN A 282 -11.11 17.94 5.41
N PRO A 283 -11.75 18.74 4.52
CA PRO A 283 -11.19 19.03 3.21
C PRO A 283 -9.84 19.79 3.29
N ASN A 284 -9.55 20.45 4.41
CA ASN A 284 -8.30 21.17 4.62
C ASN A 284 -7.12 20.23 4.94
N SER A 285 -7.38 18.99 5.31
CA SER A 285 -6.29 18.04 5.58
C SER A 285 -5.43 17.76 4.35
N ALA A 286 -6.04 17.81 3.16
CA ALA A 286 -5.35 17.70 1.88
C ALA A 286 -4.73 19.03 1.39
N ASN A 287 -4.91 20.13 2.12
CA ASN A 287 -4.37 21.42 1.72
C ASN A 287 -2.86 21.48 1.93
N GLY A 288 -2.11 21.64 0.84
CA GLY A 288 -0.65 21.73 0.89
C GLY A 288 -0.10 22.89 1.73
N LEU A 289 -0.88 23.93 1.97
CA LEU A 289 -0.46 25.07 2.82
C LEU A 289 -0.37 24.71 4.31
N ASN A 290 -1.14 23.74 4.76
CA ASN A 290 -1.15 23.28 6.15
C ASN A 290 -0.13 22.18 6.41
N HIS A 291 0.56 21.68 5.37
CA HIS A 291 1.60 20.65 5.47
C HIS A 291 1.21 19.43 6.33
N GLY A 292 -0.08 19.08 6.39
CA GLY A 292 -0.61 18.02 7.24
C GLY A 292 -0.69 18.37 8.73
N THR A 293 -0.51 19.63 9.10
CA THR A 293 -0.56 20.09 10.50
C THR A 293 -1.89 20.73 10.89
N ASP A 294 -2.92 20.60 10.07
CA ASP A 294 -4.27 20.94 10.46
C ASP A 294 -4.80 19.88 11.43
N TRP A 295 -4.98 20.27 12.69
CA TRP A 295 -5.43 19.42 13.79
C TRP A 295 -6.89 19.65 14.15
N THR A 296 -7.58 20.51 13.40
CA THR A 296 -8.97 20.83 13.68
C THR A 296 -9.86 19.66 13.30
N LEU A 297 -10.71 19.25 14.23
CA LEU A 297 -11.91 18.48 13.94
C LEU A 297 -12.87 19.49 13.31
N GLN A 298 -13.01 19.37 12.06
CA GLN A 298 -13.83 20.06 11.08
C GLN A 298 -14.79 21.19 11.52
N GLU A 299 -14.60 22.38 10.95
CA GLU A 299 -15.62 23.41 10.84
C GLU A 299 -16.36 23.28 9.49
N GLY A 300 -17.66 23.09 9.53
CA GLY A 300 -18.56 23.27 8.37
C GLY A 300 -19.04 22.03 7.63
N ASN A 301 -18.25 21.01 7.46
CA ASN A 301 -18.68 19.74 6.86
C ASN A 301 -18.74 18.64 7.95
N LYS A 302 -19.91 18.33 8.45
CA LYS A 302 -20.13 17.53 9.68
C LYS A 302 -20.20 16.02 9.42
N GLY A 303 -19.58 15.55 8.34
CA GLY A 303 -19.62 14.16 7.96
C GLY A 303 -18.48 13.32 8.52
N ALA A 304 -18.61 12.02 8.29
CA ALA A 304 -17.57 11.05 8.56
C ALA A 304 -17.48 10.06 7.40
N LEU A 305 -16.26 9.63 7.10
CA LEU A 305 -16.01 8.46 6.31
C LEU A 305 -16.07 7.25 7.24
N VAL A 306 -16.87 6.25 6.90
CA VAL A 306 -16.91 4.95 7.59
C VAL A 306 -16.60 3.86 6.59
N SER A 307 -15.70 2.96 6.94
CA SER A 307 -15.40 1.77 6.15
C SER A 307 -15.47 0.52 7.01
N ALA A 308 -15.96 -0.57 6.43
CA ALA A 308 -15.98 -1.89 7.06
C ALA A 308 -15.68 -2.96 6.03
N GLN A 309 -14.93 -4.00 6.42
CA GLN A 309 -14.59 -5.11 5.54
C GLN A 309 -14.48 -6.44 6.28
N ILE A 310 -14.67 -7.51 5.53
CA ILE A 310 -14.38 -8.89 5.92
C ILE A 310 -13.31 -9.40 4.96
N SER A 311 -12.24 -9.97 5.51
CA SER A 311 -11.13 -10.54 4.78
C SER A 311 -10.98 -12.02 5.09
N TYR A 312 -10.85 -12.84 4.03
CA TYR A 312 -10.62 -14.29 4.12
C TYR A 312 -9.24 -14.63 3.59
N TYR A 313 -8.47 -15.33 4.39
CA TYR A 313 -7.11 -15.79 4.12
C TYR A 313 -7.09 -17.32 4.00
N PRO A 314 -7.21 -17.91 2.81
CA PRO A 314 -7.33 -19.37 2.61
C PRO A 314 -6.13 -20.14 3.18
N HIS A 315 -4.96 -19.54 3.21
CA HIS A 315 -3.72 -20.13 3.73
C HIS A 315 -3.36 -19.65 5.15
N GLY A 316 -4.32 -19.00 5.84
CA GLY A 316 -4.09 -18.37 7.14
C GLY A 316 -3.60 -16.92 7.01
N ILE A 317 -3.94 -16.11 8.01
CA ILE A 317 -3.46 -14.72 8.15
C ILE A 317 -1.93 -14.70 8.18
N VAL A 318 -1.33 -15.73 8.78
CA VAL A 318 0.10 -16.03 8.68
C VAL A 318 0.24 -17.32 7.88
N SER A 319 0.69 -17.22 6.62
CA SER A 319 0.86 -18.40 5.76
C SER A 319 2.18 -19.10 6.05
N ASP A 320 2.09 -20.37 6.42
CA ASP A 320 3.25 -21.23 6.64
C ASP A 320 3.87 -21.75 5.32
N GLU A 321 3.12 -21.71 4.23
CA GLU A 321 3.52 -22.28 2.94
C GLU A 321 4.09 -21.25 1.95
N GLY A 322 4.29 -20.00 2.37
CA GLY A 322 4.72 -18.92 1.48
C GLY A 322 3.68 -18.55 0.42
N LYS A 323 2.51 -19.19 0.41
CA LYS A 323 1.39 -18.83 -0.45
C LYS A 323 0.68 -17.60 0.08
N GLN A 324 0.34 -16.70 -0.83
CA GLN A 324 -0.46 -15.52 -0.51
C GLN A 324 -1.87 -15.74 -1.06
N GLY A 325 -2.84 -15.78 -0.17
CA GLY A 325 -4.26 -15.77 -0.52
C GLY A 325 -4.98 -14.74 0.34
N LEU A 326 -5.75 -13.85 -0.27
CA LEU A 326 -6.54 -12.84 0.42
C LEU A 326 -7.75 -12.47 -0.43
N TYR A 327 -8.94 -12.58 0.15
CA TYR A 327 -10.19 -12.14 -0.46
C TYR A 327 -10.90 -11.21 0.50
N THR A 328 -11.24 -10.02 0.03
CA THR A 328 -11.85 -8.98 0.85
C THR A 328 -13.11 -8.45 0.19
N VAL A 329 -14.16 -8.29 0.99
CA VAL A 329 -15.39 -7.59 0.63
C VAL A 329 -15.63 -6.51 1.64
N GLY A 330 -15.96 -5.31 1.19
CA GLY A 330 -16.19 -4.19 2.08
C GLY A 330 -17.14 -3.15 1.54
N LEU A 331 -17.55 -2.28 2.45
CA LEU A 331 -18.38 -1.12 2.22
C LEU A 331 -17.65 0.13 2.68
N ILE A 332 -17.95 1.23 2.01
CA ILE A 332 -17.48 2.57 2.34
C ILE A 332 -18.66 3.53 2.25
N THR A 333 -18.78 4.43 3.19
CA THR A 333 -19.77 5.50 3.14
C THR A 333 -19.17 6.79 3.68
N ASN A 334 -19.55 7.89 3.08
CA ASN A 334 -19.22 9.24 3.56
C ASN A 334 -20.50 10.08 3.46
N ASN A 335 -20.94 10.64 4.56
CA ASN A 335 -22.19 11.40 4.65
C ASN A 335 -22.03 12.91 4.47
N ASN A 336 -20.87 13.35 3.96
CA ASN A 336 -20.63 14.76 3.61
C ASN A 336 -21.43 15.25 2.42
N SER A 337 -21.31 16.54 2.16
CA SER A 337 -21.74 17.15 0.90
C SER A 337 -20.60 17.07 -0.11
N PHE A 338 -20.95 16.76 -1.34
CA PHE A 338 -20.03 16.66 -2.47
C PHE A 338 -20.47 17.55 -3.64
N PRO A 339 -19.52 18.06 -4.44
CA PRO A 339 -19.85 18.78 -5.64
C PRO A 339 -20.49 17.87 -6.69
N THR A 340 -21.58 18.32 -7.29
CA THR A 340 -22.24 17.60 -8.39
C THR A 340 -21.49 17.75 -9.70
N LEU A 341 -21.57 16.74 -10.54
CA LEU A 341 -21.03 16.74 -11.89
C LEU A 341 -22.12 17.16 -12.90
N PRO A 342 -21.81 18.03 -13.89
CA PRO A 342 -20.57 18.78 -14.09
C PRO A 342 -20.58 20.16 -13.42
N ASN A 343 -21.65 20.56 -12.70
CA ASN A 343 -21.93 21.94 -12.34
C ASN A 343 -21.20 22.41 -11.08
N GLY A 344 -20.75 21.50 -10.22
CA GLY A 344 -20.03 21.81 -8.98
C GLY A 344 -20.93 22.30 -7.83
N GLU A 345 -22.27 22.20 -7.96
CA GLU A 345 -23.19 22.55 -6.89
C GLU A 345 -23.06 21.55 -5.74
N MET A 346 -22.98 22.04 -4.51
CA MET A 346 -22.84 21.16 -3.34
C MET A 346 -24.14 20.41 -3.05
N GLN A 347 -24.08 19.09 -3.08
CA GLN A 347 -25.20 18.21 -2.75
C GLN A 347 -24.93 17.44 -1.46
N SER A 348 -25.88 17.50 -0.53
CA SER A 348 -25.85 16.74 0.73
C SER A 348 -26.22 15.26 0.54
N GLY A 349 -26.03 14.48 1.59
CA GLY A 349 -26.45 13.06 1.67
C GLY A 349 -25.41 12.07 1.23
N GLY A 350 -24.19 12.51 0.96
CA GLY A 350 -23.02 11.67 0.77
C GLY A 350 -23.19 10.54 -0.25
N TYR A 351 -22.47 9.44 -0.04
CA TYR A 351 -22.55 8.25 -0.88
C TYR A 351 -22.38 6.95 -0.07
N VAL A 352 -22.75 5.83 -0.70
CA VAL A 352 -22.40 4.48 -0.29
C VAL A 352 -21.69 3.81 -1.46
N GLY A 353 -20.53 3.23 -1.18
CA GLY A 353 -19.74 2.44 -2.12
C GLY A 353 -19.48 1.04 -1.59
N ALA A 354 -19.11 0.15 -2.48
CA ALA A 354 -18.74 -1.22 -2.19
C ALA A 354 -17.45 -1.57 -2.93
N PHE A 355 -16.66 -2.50 -2.37
CA PHE A 355 -15.47 -3.02 -3.02
C PHE A 355 -15.31 -4.51 -2.78
N ILE A 356 -14.70 -5.18 -3.76
CA ILE A 356 -14.31 -6.59 -3.71
C ILE A 356 -12.89 -6.68 -4.24
N LEU A 357 -12.03 -7.36 -3.52
CA LEU A 357 -10.64 -7.57 -3.87
C LEU A 357 -10.27 -9.03 -3.67
N GLY A 358 -9.36 -9.55 -4.47
CA GLY A 358 -8.81 -10.86 -4.25
C GLY A 358 -7.44 -11.03 -4.88
N GLN A 359 -6.56 -11.76 -4.20
CA GLN A 359 -5.31 -12.28 -4.75
C GLN A 359 -5.10 -13.72 -4.33
N GLU A 360 -4.43 -14.51 -5.17
CA GLU A 360 -4.10 -15.89 -4.91
C GLU A 360 -2.80 -16.30 -5.59
N THR A 361 -1.90 -16.95 -4.84
CA THR A 361 -0.72 -17.59 -5.42
C THR A 361 -1.12 -18.93 -6.03
N ILE A 362 -1.17 -18.97 -7.36
CA ILE A 362 -1.66 -20.13 -8.12
C ILE A 362 -0.56 -21.10 -8.55
N PHE A 363 0.72 -20.67 -8.48
CA PHE A 363 1.84 -21.50 -8.92
C PHE A 363 3.10 -21.17 -8.12
N GLN A 364 3.79 -22.20 -7.60
CA GLN A 364 5.08 -22.13 -6.92
C GLN A 364 6.02 -23.17 -7.53
N PRO A 365 7.02 -22.77 -8.33
CA PRO A 365 7.86 -23.71 -9.08
C PRO A 365 8.82 -24.54 -8.20
N ASP A 366 9.15 -24.07 -7.03
CA ASP A 366 10.09 -24.70 -6.11
C ASP A 366 9.37 -25.43 -4.94
N GLY A 367 8.03 -25.59 -5.05
CA GLY A 367 7.19 -26.21 -4.02
C GLY A 367 6.80 -25.25 -2.88
N PRO A 368 6.14 -25.74 -1.85
CA PRO A 368 5.69 -24.95 -0.71
C PRO A 368 6.88 -24.35 0.07
N ASN A 369 6.62 -23.31 0.85
CA ASN A 369 7.59 -22.55 1.63
C ASN A 369 8.62 -21.74 0.82
N THR A 370 8.32 -21.44 -0.44
CA THR A 370 9.13 -20.55 -1.27
C THR A 370 8.38 -19.23 -1.56
N SER A 371 9.11 -18.12 -1.62
CA SER A 371 8.54 -16.84 -2.04
C SER A 371 8.36 -16.74 -3.56
N ARG A 372 8.96 -17.67 -4.34
CA ARG A 372 8.86 -17.69 -5.80
C ARG A 372 7.50 -18.22 -6.22
N GLY A 373 6.81 -17.49 -7.08
CA GLY A 373 5.51 -17.93 -7.56
C GLY A 373 4.75 -16.90 -8.36
N LEU A 374 3.72 -17.38 -9.03
CA LEU A 374 2.76 -16.57 -9.78
C LEU A 374 1.54 -16.31 -8.90
N THR A 375 1.28 -15.05 -8.63
CA THR A 375 0.08 -14.58 -7.95
C THR A 375 -0.79 -13.83 -8.95
N VAL A 376 -2.07 -14.18 -9.03
CA VAL A 376 -3.10 -13.46 -9.78
C VAL A 376 -3.97 -12.67 -8.82
N TRP A 377 -4.57 -11.58 -9.32
CA TRP A 377 -5.42 -10.73 -8.50
C TRP A 377 -6.49 -10.03 -9.33
N GLY A 378 -7.54 -9.59 -8.63
CA GLY A 378 -8.59 -8.75 -9.19
C GLY A 378 -9.17 -7.82 -8.15
N SER A 379 -9.71 -6.69 -8.61
CA SER A 379 -10.39 -5.71 -7.78
C SER A 379 -11.58 -5.09 -8.51
N TRP A 380 -12.61 -4.77 -7.75
CA TRP A 380 -13.80 -4.09 -8.19
C TRP A 380 -14.24 -3.07 -7.15
N ALA A 381 -14.65 -1.90 -7.59
CA ALA A 381 -15.23 -0.88 -6.73
C ALA A 381 -16.41 -0.19 -7.42
N TYR A 382 -17.43 0.12 -6.66
CA TYR A 382 -18.65 0.76 -7.12
C TYR A 382 -19.08 1.86 -6.16
N ASN A 383 -19.53 2.98 -6.70
CA ASN A 383 -20.20 4.06 -5.96
C ASN A 383 -21.62 4.28 -6.49
N ALA A 384 -22.59 4.19 -5.60
CA ALA A 384 -24.00 4.22 -5.94
C ALA A 384 -24.52 5.59 -6.41
N ARG A 385 -23.71 6.67 -6.32
CA ARG A 385 -24.11 8.05 -6.67
C ARG A 385 -23.25 8.65 -7.78
N PRO A 386 -23.49 8.30 -9.06
CA PRO A 386 -22.67 8.79 -10.18
C PRO A 386 -22.75 10.32 -10.36
N LEU A 387 -23.77 11.00 -9.83
CA LEU A 387 -23.88 12.46 -9.87
C LEU A 387 -22.75 13.17 -9.12
N ILE A 388 -22.18 12.54 -8.09
CA ILE A 388 -21.11 13.10 -7.25
C ILE A 388 -19.81 12.29 -7.32
N SER A 389 -19.79 11.21 -8.08
CA SER A 389 -18.66 10.30 -8.18
C SER A 389 -18.07 10.33 -9.58
N PRO A 390 -16.86 10.89 -9.78
CA PRO A 390 -16.23 10.93 -11.10
C PRO A 390 -16.03 9.54 -11.72
N ILE A 391 -15.77 8.51 -10.89
CA ILE A 391 -15.52 7.12 -11.32
C ILE A 391 -16.48 6.18 -10.57
N PRO A 392 -17.77 6.12 -10.95
CA PRO A 392 -18.75 5.31 -10.23
C PRO A 392 -18.53 3.82 -10.36
N LEU A 393 -17.81 3.34 -11.38
CA LEU A 393 -17.47 1.94 -11.58
C LEU A 393 -16.00 1.78 -11.95
N PHE A 394 -15.33 0.92 -11.22
CA PHE A 394 -13.92 0.58 -11.41
C PHE A 394 -13.71 -0.92 -11.31
N TRP A 395 -12.83 -1.46 -12.13
CA TRP A 395 -12.28 -2.79 -11.94
C TRP A 395 -10.87 -2.89 -12.53
N ALA A 396 -10.09 -3.77 -11.95
CA ALA A 396 -8.75 -4.05 -12.41
C ALA A 396 -8.39 -5.51 -12.14
N ALA A 397 -7.50 -6.04 -12.94
CA ALA A 397 -6.99 -7.40 -12.76
C ALA A 397 -5.53 -7.48 -13.24
N GLY A 398 -4.81 -8.46 -12.72
CA GLY A 398 -3.44 -8.65 -13.14
C GLY A 398 -2.78 -9.88 -12.54
N ALA A 399 -1.48 -9.96 -12.79
CA ALA A 399 -0.63 -11.02 -12.28
C ALA A 399 0.77 -10.48 -11.97
N SER A 400 1.41 -11.06 -10.97
CA SER A 400 2.80 -10.79 -10.65
C SER A 400 3.53 -12.11 -10.40
N TYR A 401 4.67 -12.29 -11.07
CA TYR A 401 5.55 -13.43 -10.88
C TYR A 401 6.73 -13.00 -10.03
N GLN A 402 6.75 -13.42 -8.76
CA GLN A 402 7.87 -13.22 -7.84
C GLN A 402 8.98 -14.22 -8.17
N GLY A 403 10.21 -13.74 -8.34
CA GLY A 403 11.36 -14.58 -8.68
C GLY A 403 11.25 -15.27 -10.04
N PRO A 404 11.03 -14.56 -11.16
CA PRO A 404 10.89 -15.17 -12.49
C PRO A 404 12.14 -15.98 -12.90
N PHE A 405 13.31 -15.58 -12.41
CA PHE A 405 14.53 -16.33 -12.58
C PHE A 405 15.00 -16.94 -11.26
N LYS A 406 15.44 -18.20 -11.28
CA LYS A 406 15.90 -18.92 -10.08
C LYS A 406 17.08 -18.23 -9.38
N SER A 407 17.96 -17.58 -10.16
CA SER A 407 19.08 -16.77 -9.65
C SER A 407 18.66 -15.41 -9.07
N ARG A 408 17.40 -15.02 -9.25
CA ARG A 408 16.86 -13.71 -8.86
C ARG A 408 15.50 -13.85 -8.17
N PRO A 409 15.47 -14.47 -6.97
CA PRO A 409 14.21 -14.81 -6.30
C PRO A 409 13.44 -13.58 -5.78
N ASN A 410 14.11 -12.45 -5.62
CA ASN A 410 13.52 -11.22 -5.09
C ASN A 410 12.99 -10.27 -6.17
N ASP A 411 13.27 -10.55 -7.46
CA ASP A 411 12.73 -9.75 -8.55
C ASP A 411 11.24 -10.07 -8.77
N ALA A 412 10.50 -9.14 -9.37
CA ALA A 412 9.10 -9.37 -9.73
C ALA A 412 8.80 -8.86 -11.14
N ALA A 413 8.12 -9.67 -11.95
CA ALA A 413 7.56 -9.28 -13.24
C ALA A 413 6.05 -9.17 -13.11
N SER A 414 5.46 -8.04 -13.47
CA SER A 414 4.04 -7.78 -13.26
C SER A 414 3.37 -7.26 -14.52
N ILE A 415 2.10 -7.64 -14.67
CA ILE A 415 1.17 -7.13 -15.68
C ILE A 415 -0.15 -6.82 -15.00
N GLY A 416 -0.72 -5.65 -15.29
CA GLY A 416 -2.00 -5.23 -14.73
C GLY A 416 -2.82 -4.44 -15.75
N TRP A 417 -4.12 -4.54 -15.65
CA TRP A 417 -5.06 -3.81 -16.47
C TRP A 417 -6.13 -3.16 -15.60
N ILE A 418 -6.47 -1.90 -15.94
CA ILE A 418 -7.40 -1.05 -15.23
C ILE A 418 -8.51 -0.64 -16.18
N TYR A 419 -9.72 -0.58 -15.68
CA TYR A 419 -10.89 0.01 -16.31
C TYR A 419 -11.60 0.91 -15.32
N GLY A 420 -11.76 2.19 -15.65
CA GLY A 420 -12.57 3.14 -14.89
C GLY A 420 -13.63 3.77 -15.76
N HIS A 421 -14.90 3.54 -15.42
CA HIS A 421 -16.01 4.18 -16.07
C HIS A 421 -16.19 5.58 -15.49
N VAL A 422 -16.09 6.60 -16.35
CA VAL A 422 -16.31 8.00 -15.97
C VAL A 422 -17.81 8.25 -15.90
N SER A 423 -18.23 9.04 -14.93
CA SER A 423 -19.65 9.33 -14.68
C SER A 423 -20.37 9.84 -15.94
N SER A 424 -21.55 9.30 -16.20
CA SER A 424 -22.44 9.74 -17.29
C SER A 424 -22.93 11.18 -17.18
N TYR A 425 -22.73 11.81 -16.03
CA TYR A 425 -22.99 13.24 -15.84
C TYR A 425 -21.88 14.13 -16.42
N ILE A 426 -20.73 13.55 -16.79
CA ILE A 426 -19.67 14.25 -17.51
C ILE A 426 -19.94 14.08 -19.02
N PRO A 427 -20.18 15.16 -19.77
CA PRO A 427 -20.54 15.09 -21.19
C PRO A 427 -19.45 14.40 -22.02
N HIS A 428 -19.87 13.47 -22.89
CA HIS A 428 -19.00 12.73 -23.82
C HIS A 428 -17.91 11.86 -23.16
N ALA A 429 -18.00 11.62 -21.88
CA ALA A 429 -17.11 10.71 -21.18
C ALA A 429 -17.58 9.25 -21.33
N GLY A 430 -16.62 8.34 -21.39
CA GLY A 430 -16.83 6.90 -21.42
C GLY A 430 -15.98 6.24 -20.34
N ALA A 431 -14.93 5.55 -20.72
CA ALA A 431 -14.03 4.86 -19.77
C ALA A 431 -12.57 5.06 -20.16
N GLU A 432 -11.71 5.32 -19.19
CA GLU A 432 -10.27 5.21 -19.36
C GLU A 432 -9.83 3.80 -19.02
N GLN A 433 -8.86 3.29 -19.79
CA GLN A 433 -8.22 2.00 -19.53
C GLN A 433 -6.72 2.16 -19.53
N VAL A 434 -6.03 1.39 -18.70
CA VAL A 434 -4.58 1.36 -18.64
C VAL A 434 -4.10 -0.08 -18.59
N LEU A 435 -3.12 -0.41 -19.45
CA LEU A 435 -2.30 -1.61 -19.32
C LEU A 435 -0.93 -1.19 -18.78
N GLU A 436 -0.49 -1.83 -17.70
CA GLU A 436 0.88 -1.70 -17.18
C GLU A 436 1.63 -3.01 -17.31
N VAL A 437 2.90 -2.93 -17.72
CA VAL A 437 3.86 -4.03 -17.66
C VAL A 437 5.15 -3.49 -17.04
N ASN A 438 5.61 -4.14 -15.99
CA ASN A 438 6.84 -3.73 -15.33
C ASN A 438 7.70 -4.92 -14.87
N TYR A 439 8.96 -4.62 -14.58
CA TYR A 439 9.89 -5.57 -13.99
C TYR A 439 10.64 -4.91 -12.84
N ARG A 440 10.37 -5.32 -11.60
CA ARG A 440 11.08 -4.82 -10.42
C ARG A 440 12.38 -5.62 -10.23
N TRP A 441 13.48 -4.99 -10.53
CA TRP A 441 14.82 -5.53 -10.30
C TRP A 441 15.30 -5.14 -8.89
N MET A 442 15.46 -6.13 -8.02
CA MET A 442 16.01 -5.94 -6.66
C MET A 442 17.54 -6.06 -6.72
N TYR A 443 18.25 -4.94 -6.81
CA TYR A 443 19.72 -4.94 -6.80
C TYR A 443 20.27 -5.37 -5.44
N ARG A 444 19.68 -4.85 -4.37
CA ARG A 444 19.91 -5.21 -2.97
C ARG A 444 18.56 -5.21 -2.25
N LYS A 445 18.49 -5.69 -0.99
CA LYS A 445 17.28 -5.61 -0.17
C LYS A 445 16.75 -4.17 -0.01
N PHE A 446 17.65 -3.20 -0.08
CA PHE A 446 17.39 -1.77 0.12
C PHE A 446 17.42 -0.92 -1.18
N VAL A 447 17.66 -1.54 -2.35
CA VAL A 447 17.64 -0.82 -3.65
C VAL A 447 16.88 -1.63 -4.67
N SER A 448 15.89 -1.01 -5.29
CA SER A 448 15.19 -1.56 -6.44
C SER A 448 15.14 -0.56 -7.60
N VAL A 449 15.07 -1.10 -8.83
CA VAL A 449 14.86 -0.36 -10.06
C VAL A 449 13.75 -1.05 -10.84
N THR A 450 12.74 -0.30 -11.25
CA THR A 450 11.55 -0.83 -11.93
C THR A 450 11.35 -0.11 -13.26
N PRO A 451 11.90 -0.63 -14.39
CA PRO A 451 11.44 -0.24 -15.71
C PRO A 451 9.95 -0.55 -15.86
N ASP A 452 9.25 0.38 -16.48
CA ASP A 452 7.79 0.44 -16.54
C ASP A 452 7.34 0.84 -17.95
N PHE A 453 6.30 0.17 -18.45
CA PHE A 453 5.58 0.50 -19.66
C PHE A 453 4.09 0.56 -19.36
N GLN A 454 3.45 1.65 -19.79
CA GLN A 454 2.01 1.81 -19.68
C GLN A 454 1.41 2.22 -21.02
N TYR A 455 0.23 1.67 -21.33
CA TYR A 455 -0.56 2.13 -22.47
C TYR A 455 -1.94 2.55 -21.98
N ILE A 456 -2.31 3.80 -22.29
CA ILE A 456 -3.52 4.46 -21.79
C ILE A 456 -4.46 4.67 -22.99
N TRP A 457 -5.66 4.08 -22.93
CA TRP A 457 -6.73 4.27 -23.90
C TRP A 457 -7.74 5.27 -23.36
N SER A 458 -8.31 6.07 -24.29
CA SER A 458 -9.43 6.98 -24.00
C SER A 458 -9.18 7.85 -22.77
N ARG A 459 -8.11 8.60 -22.77
CA ARG A 459 -7.68 9.47 -21.68
C ARG A 459 -8.82 10.30 -21.12
N ASP A 460 -8.93 10.36 -19.79
CA ASP A 460 -9.99 11.06 -19.07
C ASP A 460 -11.40 10.60 -19.48
N GLY A 461 -11.52 9.35 -19.97
CA GLY A 461 -12.75 8.80 -20.48
C GLY A 461 -13.21 9.35 -21.84
N HIS A 462 -12.45 10.24 -22.46
CA HIS A 462 -12.77 10.79 -23.78
C HIS A 462 -12.17 9.93 -24.91
N ASN A 463 -12.79 9.98 -26.07
CA ASN A 463 -12.30 9.29 -27.28
C ASN A 463 -11.05 10.00 -27.83
N ALA A 464 -9.97 9.96 -27.07
CA ALA A 464 -8.66 10.50 -27.41
C ALA A 464 -7.72 9.40 -27.88
N PRO A 465 -6.73 9.72 -28.76
CA PRO A 465 -5.70 8.76 -29.15
C PRO A 465 -5.00 8.17 -27.93
N GLY A 466 -4.77 6.84 -27.96
CA GLY A 466 -4.03 6.16 -26.90
C GLY A 466 -2.60 6.72 -26.77
N ILE A 467 -2.07 6.68 -25.55
CA ILE A 467 -0.72 7.12 -25.21
C ILE A 467 0.08 5.96 -24.63
N ALA A 468 1.26 5.73 -25.16
CA ALA A 468 2.27 4.88 -24.53
C ALA A 468 3.20 5.73 -23.67
N VAL A 469 3.40 5.30 -22.44
CA VAL A 469 4.32 5.88 -21.46
C VAL A 469 5.38 4.84 -21.14
N VAL A 470 6.63 5.26 -21.09
CA VAL A 470 7.76 4.46 -20.62
C VAL A 470 8.46 5.19 -19.49
N GLY A 471 9.01 4.43 -18.57
CA GLY A 471 9.71 5.05 -17.46
C GLY A 471 10.54 4.08 -16.65
N VAL A 472 11.13 4.63 -15.60
CA VAL A 472 11.85 3.89 -14.59
C VAL A 472 11.56 4.48 -13.22
N GLN A 473 11.20 3.62 -12.27
CA GLN A 473 11.10 3.99 -10.86
C GLN A 473 12.25 3.36 -10.09
N GLY A 474 12.91 4.16 -9.25
CA GLY A 474 13.94 3.72 -8.33
C GLY A 474 13.47 3.88 -6.88
N ALA A 475 13.81 2.92 -6.03
CA ALA A 475 13.55 3.00 -4.59
C ALA A 475 14.80 2.66 -3.80
N VAL A 476 15.06 3.44 -2.74
CA VAL A 476 16.18 3.25 -1.82
C VAL A 476 15.71 3.39 -0.38
N THR A 477 16.12 2.45 0.47
CA THR A 477 15.97 2.51 1.93
C THR A 477 17.31 2.83 2.57
N PHE A 478 17.34 3.85 3.44
CA PHE A 478 18.56 4.32 4.10
C PHE A 478 18.73 3.75 5.49
#